data_8f793e5a1c7966231cee92c5ddfc5085
#
_entry.id   8f793e5a1c7966231cee92c5ddfc5085
#
_cell.length_a   1.000
_cell.length_b   1.000
_cell.length_c   1.000
_cell.angle_alpha   90.00
_cell.angle_beta   90.00
_cell.angle_gamma   90.00
#
_symmetry.space_group_name_H-M   'P 1'
#
loop_
_entity.id
_entity.type
_entity.pdbx_description
1 polymer ?
#
loop_
_entity_poly.entity_id
_entity_poly.type
_entity_poly.pdbx_seq_one_letter_code
_entity_poly.pdbx_strand_id
1 'polypeptide(L)'
;MATITITGNGHNSAVTLYKIHQGNCSFKKDTATFHSQVKLMQEALTSIGHNTQGADGKFGSNTLAAVKAFQKAKGLTADGYFGKNSLNALEDEIGRHLDPDN
;
A
#
# COMPACT_ATOMS: atom_id res chain seq x y z
N MET A 1 -12.90 -9.26 -16.57
CA MET A 1 -12.92 -9.36 -16.12
C MET A 1 -12.63 -9.79 -15.28
N ALA A 2 -12.33 -9.79 -15.08
CA ALA A 2 -12.12 -10.17 -14.43
C ALA A 2 -12.00 -10.13 -13.43
N THR A 3 -11.96 -9.87 -13.09
CA THR A 3 -11.90 -9.76 -12.21
C THR A 3 -12.14 -10.11 -11.26
N ILE A 4 -12.19 -10.23 -11.16
CA ILE A 4 -12.60 -10.35 -10.25
C ILE A 4 -12.44 -11.03 -9.34
N THR A 5 -12.45 -11.54 -9.31
CA THR A 5 -12.06 -12.38 -8.76
C THR A 5 -11.26 -12.34 -7.70
N ILE A 6 -10.57 -11.93 -7.91
CA ILE A 6 -9.67 -11.70 -7.20
C ILE A 6 -9.84 -11.35 -5.89
N THR A 7 -10.66 -10.61 -5.81
CA THR A 7 -10.95 -10.07 -4.64
C THR A 7 -11.21 -11.00 -3.57
N GLY A 8 -11.81 -12.03 -3.84
CA GLY A 8 -12.20 -12.96 -2.83
C GLY A 8 -11.05 -13.65 -2.15
N ASN A 9 -9.89 -13.60 -2.73
CA ASN A 9 -8.77 -14.36 -2.21
C ASN A 9 -7.97 -13.67 -1.16
N GLY A 10 -8.17 -12.39 -0.98
CA GLY A 10 -7.36 -11.65 -0.04
C GLY A 10 -5.94 -11.39 -0.50
N HIS A 11 -5.65 -11.60 -1.75
CA HIS A 11 -4.32 -11.34 -2.32
C HIS A 11 -4.24 -9.98 -2.97
N ASN A 12 -3.05 -9.39 -2.96
CA ASN A 12 -2.82 -8.08 -3.56
C ASN A 12 -2.55 -8.13 -5.06
N SER A 13 -2.51 -9.30 -5.65
CA SER A 13 -2.05 -9.47 -7.02
C SER A 13 -2.84 -8.68 -8.06
N ALA A 14 -4.11 -8.44 -7.82
CA ALA A 14 -4.95 -7.67 -8.74
C ALA A 14 -5.10 -6.21 -8.34
N VAL A 15 -4.46 -5.80 -7.25
CA VAL A 15 -4.53 -4.43 -6.76
C VAL A 15 -3.42 -3.63 -7.40
N THR A 16 -3.72 -2.43 -7.87
CA THR A 16 -2.71 -1.53 -8.42
C THR A 16 -2.86 -0.16 -7.79
N LEU A 17 -1.80 0.62 -7.82
CA LEU A 17 -1.85 2.00 -7.33
C LEU A 17 -2.91 2.80 -8.09
N TYR A 18 -3.04 2.54 -9.38
CA TYR A 18 -4.08 3.19 -10.19
C TYR A 18 -5.47 2.89 -9.64
N LYS A 19 -5.75 1.61 -9.35
CA LYS A 19 -7.06 1.22 -8.81
C LYS A 19 -7.27 1.78 -7.41
N ILE A 20 -6.21 1.86 -6.61
CA ILE A 20 -6.29 2.46 -5.29
C ILE A 20 -6.67 3.93 -5.41
N HIS A 21 -6.08 4.65 -6.37
CA HIS A 21 -6.43 6.05 -6.61
C HIS A 21 -7.90 6.23 -6.96
N GLN A 22 -8.47 5.25 -7.64
CA GLN A 22 -9.89 5.29 -7.98
C GLN A 22 -10.80 4.95 -6.81
N GLY A 23 -10.22 4.47 -5.71
CA GLY A 23 -11.00 4.13 -4.52
C GLY A 23 -11.63 2.75 -4.58
N ASN A 24 -11.18 1.90 -5.50
CA ASN A 24 -11.79 0.59 -5.71
C ASN A 24 -11.19 -0.53 -4.87
N CYS A 25 -10.00 -0.34 -4.33
CA CYS A 25 -9.33 -1.40 -3.59
C CYS A 25 -8.21 -0.82 -2.71
N SER A 26 -7.51 -1.70 -2.00
CA SER A 26 -6.40 -1.32 -1.13
C SER A 26 -5.40 -2.47 -1.08
N PHE A 27 -4.14 -2.14 -0.74
CA PHE A 27 -3.18 -3.17 -0.37
C PHE A 27 -3.45 -3.54 1.09
N LYS A 28 -3.26 -4.81 1.39
CA LYS A 28 -3.44 -5.33 2.75
C LYS A 28 -2.43 -6.42 3.01
N LYS A 29 -2.35 -6.89 4.24
CA LYS A 29 -1.39 -7.94 4.60
C LYS A 29 -1.59 -9.17 3.73
N ASP A 30 -0.53 -9.58 3.04
CA ASP A 30 -0.55 -10.72 2.14
C ASP A 30 0.90 -11.17 1.93
N THR A 31 1.35 -12.10 2.76
CA THR A 31 2.74 -12.55 2.73
C THR A 31 3.02 -13.53 1.60
N ALA A 32 1.98 -14.00 0.92
CA ALA A 32 2.14 -15.00 -0.13
C ALA A 32 2.43 -14.38 -1.49
N THR A 33 2.14 -13.11 -1.68
CA THR A 33 2.20 -12.48 -3.00
C THR A 33 3.25 -11.39 -3.06
N PHE A 34 4.20 -11.54 -3.96
CA PHE A 34 5.12 -10.46 -4.30
C PHE A 34 4.38 -9.48 -5.23
N HIS A 35 4.53 -8.19 -4.98
CA HIS A 35 3.92 -7.17 -5.83
C HIS A 35 4.87 -5.99 -5.95
N SER A 36 5.27 -5.66 -7.17
CA SER A 36 6.22 -4.58 -7.40
C SER A 36 5.71 -3.23 -6.89
N GLN A 37 4.41 -3.00 -6.93
CA GLN A 37 3.85 -1.74 -6.46
C GLN A 37 3.75 -1.68 -4.94
N VAL A 38 3.64 -2.83 -4.27
CA VAL A 38 3.79 -2.88 -2.81
C VAL A 38 5.21 -2.48 -2.45
N LYS A 39 6.19 -2.91 -3.24
CA LYS A 39 7.58 -2.52 -3.01
C LYS A 39 7.75 -1.00 -3.11
N LEU A 40 7.11 -0.35 -4.08
CA LEU A 40 7.15 1.10 -4.19
C LEU A 40 6.58 1.77 -2.95
N MET A 41 5.45 1.28 -2.46
CA MET A 41 4.85 1.79 -1.23
C MET A 41 5.79 1.62 -0.04
N GLN A 42 6.40 0.45 0.07
CA GLN A 42 7.35 0.17 1.16
C GLN A 42 8.53 1.13 1.13
N GLU A 43 9.07 1.37 -0.05
CA GLU A 43 10.20 2.29 -0.21
C GLU A 43 9.79 3.71 0.17
N ALA A 44 8.61 4.14 -0.25
CA ALA A 44 8.11 5.47 0.08
C ALA A 44 7.88 5.63 1.58
N LEU A 45 7.26 4.64 2.22
CA LEU A 45 7.05 4.68 3.67
C LEU A 45 8.38 4.75 4.42
N THR A 46 9.34 3.96 4.00
CA THR A 46 10.65 3.96 4.64
C THR A 46 11.34 5.33 4.49
N SER A 47 11.19 5.96 3.33
CA SER A 47 11.82 7.24 3.07
C SER A 47 11.32 8.35 3.98
N ILE A 48 10.13 8.22 4.54
CA ILE A 48 9.55 9.22 5.44
C ILE A 48 9.55 8.77 6.90
N GLY A 49 10.33 7.72 7.21
CA GLY A 49 10.53 7.31 8.60
C GLY A 49 9.66 6.17 9.09
N HIS A 50 8.83 5.58 8.24
CA HIS A 50 8.01 4.43 8.59
C HIS A 50 8.61 3.17 8.01
N ASN A 51 9.62 2.65 8.70
CA ASN A 51 10.42 1.54 8.20
C ASN A 51 9.62 0.24 8.12
N THR A 52 9.60 -0.36 6.95
CA THR A 52 8.89 -1.62 6.71
C THR A 52 9.78 -2.84 6.88
N GLN A 53 11.02 -2.63 7.32
CA GLN A 53 12.02 -3.69 7.56
C GLN A 53 12.42 -4.41 6.27
N GLY A 54 12.38 -3.69 5.16
CA GLY A 54 12.79 -4.22 3.87
C GLY A 54 11.69 -4.09 2.84
N ALA A 55 12.02 -3.45 1.73
CA ALA A 55 11.08 -3.25 0.64
C ALA A 55 11.14 -4.46 -0.29
N ASP A 56 10.55 -5.56 0.14
CA ASP A 56 10.62 -6.84 -0.56
C ASP A 56 9.39 -7.13 -1.44
N GLY A 57 8.44 -6.21 -1.48
CA GLY A 57 7.24 -6.40 -2.28
C GLY A 57 6.18 -7.29 -1.64
N LYS A 58 6.44 -7.76 -0.43
CA LYS A 58 5.48 -8.59 0.30
C LYS A 58 4.95 -7.82 1.50
N PHE A 59 3.65 -7.75 1.59
CA PHE A 59 2.98 -7.00 2.65
C PHE A 59 2.84 -7.89 3.89
N GLY A 60 3.92 -7.98 4.65
CA GLY A 60 3.94 -8.80 5.87
C GLY A 60 3.62 -7.97 7.10
N SER A 61 3.92 -8.56 8.28
CA SER A 61 3.62 -7.94 9.57
C SER A 61 4.33 -6.62 9.77
N ASN A 62 5.58 -6.51 9.31
CA ASN A 62 6.34 -5.27 9.47
C ASN A 62 5.76 -4.15 8.59
N THR A 63 5.35 -4.49 7.38
CA THR A 63 4.69 -3.52 6.50
C THR A 63 3.34 -3.10 7.09
N LEU A 64 2.60 -4.06 7.63
CA LEU A 64 1.32 -3.76 8.28
C LEU A 64 1.51 -2.77 9.43
N ALA A 65 2.52 -3.00 10.27
CA ALA A 65 2.81 -2.10 11.38
C ALA A 65 3.19 -0.71 10.90
N ALA A 66 4.00 -0.63 9.84
CA ALA A 66 4.41 0.64 9.27
C ALA A 66 3.22 1.41 8.67
N VAL A 67 2.33 0.69 7.98
CA VAL A 67 1.13 1.31 7.41
C VAL A 67 0.24 1.87 8.51
N LYS A 68 0.02 1.09 9.58
CA LYS A 68 -0.81 1.56 10.69
C LYS A 68 -0.20 2.78 11.37
N ALA A 69 1.11 2.76 11.59
CA ALA A 69 1.79 3.90 12.22
C ALA A 69 1.68 5.15 11.34
N PHE A 70 1.84 4.98 10.03
CA PHE A 70 1.68 6.08 9.08
C PHE A 70 0.25 6.63 9.10
N GLN A 71 -0.73 5.74 9.07
CA GLN A 71 -2.14 6.15 9.10
C GLN A 71 -2.45 6.94 10.36
N LYS A 72 -1.96 6.47 11.49
CA LYS A 72 -2.16 7.17 12.77
C LYS A 72 -1.50 8.55 12.74
N ALA A 73 -0.29 8.63 12.22
CA ALA A 73 0.45 9.89 12.16
C ALA A 73 -0.25 10.92 11.25
N LYS A 74 -1.02 10.46 10.28
CA LYS A 74 -1.74 11.33 9.36
C LYS A 74 -3.19 11.57 9.76
N GLY A 75 -3.60 11.09 10.92
CA GLY A 75 -4.97 11.26 11.38
C GLY A 75 -5.99 10.42 10.64
N LEU A 76 -5.54 9.35 9.98
CA LEU A 76 -6.42 8.42 9.29
C LEU A 76 -6.79 7.27 10.19
N THR A 77 -7.81 6.50 9.80
CA THR A 77 -8.13 5.26 10.49
C THR A 77 -6.97 4.28 10.32
N ALA A 78 -6.40 3.84 11.43
CA ALA A 78 -5.24 2.94 11.40
C ALA A 78 -5.70 1.49 11.28
N ASP A 79 -6.31 1.15 10.14
CA ASP A 79 -6.88 -0.17 9.90
C ASP A 79 -5.92 -1.12 9.17
N GLY A 80 -4.79 -0.61 8.71
CA GLY A 80 -3.80 -1.43 8.02
C GLY A 80 -4.11 -1.67 6.55
N TYR A 81 -5.19 -1.12 6.04
CA TYR A 81 -5.52 -1.20 4.61
C TYR A 81 -5.01 0.05 3.91
N PHE A 82 -4.10 -0.13 2.98
CA PHE A 82 -3.51 0.99 2.25
C PHE A 82 -4.39 1.33 1.05
N GLY A 83 -5.41 2.13 1.30
CA GLY A 83 -6.37 2.54 0.29
C GLY A 83 -6.14 3.95 -0.20
N LYS A 84 -7.16 4.54 -0.80
CA LYS A 84 -7.08 5.85 -1.43
C LYS A 84 -6.62 6.95 -0.46
N ASN A 85 -7.17 6.97 0.74
CA ASN A 85 -6.80 8.01 1.71
C ASN A 85 -5.34 7.88 2.13
N SER A 86 -4.88 6.65 2.35
CA SER A 86 -3.48 6.41 2.71
C SER A 86 -2.55 6.77 1.55
N LEU A 87 -2.93 6.39 0.33
CA LEU A 87 -2.12 6.69 -0.84
C LEU A 87 -2.00 8.20 -1.06
N ASN A 88 -3.12 8.92 -0.97
CA ASN A 88 -3.11 10.37 -1.14
C ASN A 88 -2.23 11.04 -0.09
N ALA A 89 -2.32 10.60 1.16
CA ALA A 89 -1.50 11.16 2.23
C ALA A 89 -0.03 10.87 2.01
N LEU A 90 0.30 9.67 1.52
CA LEU A 90 1.68 9.31 1.24
C LEU A 90 2.25 10.13 0.10
N GLU A 91 1.50 10.29 -0.98
CA GLU A 91 1.94 11.11 -2.11
C GLU A 91 2.15 12.55 -1.71
N ASP A 92 1.27 13.06 -0.85
CA ASP A 92 1.39 14.40 -0.32
C ASP A 92 2.68 14.55 0.49
N GLU A 93 2.99 13.56 1.30
CA GLU A 93 4.17 13.58 2.15
C GLU A 93 5.46 13.52 1.34
N ILE A 94 5.51 12.67 0.31
CA ILE A 94 6.72 12.51 -0.49
C ILE A 94 6.81 13.54 -1.62
N GLY A 95 5.73 14.29 -1.87
CA GLY A 95 5.74 15.37 -2.85
C GLY A 95 5.69 14.89 -4.30
N ARG A 96 5.18 13.69 -4.55
CA ARG A 96 5.07 13.20 -5.91
C ARG A 96 4.01 12.11 -6.02
N HIS A 97 3.57 11.87 -7.25
CA HIS A 97 2.61 10.82 -7.55
C HIS A 97 3.31 9.46 -7.50
N LEU A 98 2.75 8.53 -6.77
CA LEU A 98 3.34 7.20 -6.60
C LEU A 98 2.69 6.23 -7.57
N ASP A 99 3.31 6.07 -8.73
CA ASP A 99 2.80 5.23 -9.79
C ASP A 99 3.97 4.79 -10.66
N PRO A 100 4.14 3.49 -10.94
CA PRO A 100 5.28 3.02 -11.72
C PRO A 100 5.30 3.54 -13.16
N ASP A 101 4.15 4.00 -13.66
CA ASP A 101 4.06 4.51 -15.02
C ASP A 101 4.35 6.00 -15.12
N ASN A 102 4.66 6.60 -13.99
CA ASN A 102 5.09 7.99 -13.95
C ASN A 102 6.57 8.10 -13.63
#